data_f69ba3beda86d3956b1fb0754e552210
#
_entry.id   f69ba3beda86d3956b1fb0754e552210
#
_cell.length_a   1.000
_cell.length_b   1.000
_cell.length_c   1.000
_cell.angle_alpha   90.00
_cell.angle_beta   90.00
_cell.angle_gamma   90.00
#
_symmetry.space_group_name_H-M   'P 1'
#
loop_
_entity.id
_entity.type
_entity.pdbx_description
1 polymer ?
#
loop_
_entity_poly.entity_id
_entity_poly.type
_entity_poly.pdbx_seq_one_letter_code
_entity_poly.pdbx_strand_id
1 'polypeptide(L)'
;MASEDVKTDRRYTKDHEWAQPHAGNVRVGITAFAVDQLGDITLVNLDVKAGDELTVGKAFGTIESVKTLSDLFAPISGKVAGVNPELEHKPELVNDDCYDKAWMIEIVPSDATELEGLLDHATYAELLKTAHH
;
A
#
# COMPACT_ATOMS: atom_id res chain seq x y z
N MET A 1 8.51 -5.35 -16.83
CA MET A 1 7.61 -4.20 -16.74
C MET A 1 7.25 -3.96 -15.29
N ALA A 2 7.25 -2.70 -14.90
CA ALA A 2 7.04 -2.35 -13.50
C ALA A 2 5.70 -2.88 -12.98
N SER A 3 4.64 -2.83 -13.79
CA SER A 3 3.32 -3.29 -13.39
C SER A 3 3.24 -4.79 -13.10
N GLU A 4 4.24 -5.54 -13.52
CA GLU A 4 4.28 -6.99 -13.27
C GLU A 4 5.28 -7.37 -12.18
N ASP A 5 5.88 -6.37 -11.54
CA ASP A 5 6.85 -6.60 -10.47
C ASP A 5 6.09 -6.92 -9.19
N VAL A 6 6.09 -8.18 -8.82
CA VAL A 6 5.38 -8.68 -7.64
C VAL A 6 6.39 -9.28 -6.67
N LYS A 7 6.52 -8.65 -5.50
CA LYS A 7 7.48 -9.11 -4.49
C LYS A 7 6.93 -10.34 -3.78
N THR A 8 7.83 -11.25 -3.40
CA THR A 8 7.45 -12.52 -2.77
C THR A 8 7.40 -12.45 -1.25
N ASP A 9 7.87 -11.34 -0.66
CA ASP A 9 8.01 -11.20 0.78
C ASP A 9 6.85 -10.47 1.46
N ARG A 10 5.73 -10.29 0.75
CA ARG A 10 4.59 -9.55 1.27
C ARG A 10 3.29 -10.06 0.68
N ARG A 11 2.19 -9.55 1.21
CA ARG A 11 0.85 -9.89 0.75
C ARG A 11 0.23 -8.70 0.04
N TYR A 12 -0.90 -8.92 -0.64
CA TYR A 12 -1.51 -7.91 -1.51
C TYR A 12 -3.02 -7.90 -1.36
N THR A 13 -3.63 -6.75 -1.69
CA THR A 13 -5.08 -6.63 -1.79
C THR A 13 -5.47 -6.52 -3.27
N LYS A 14 -6.75 -6.74 -3.55
CA LYS A 14 -7.27 -6.53 -4.91
C LYS A 14 -7.35 -5.06 -5.29
N ASP A 15 -7.15 -4.17 -4.33
CA ASP A 15 -7.05 -2.72 -4.56
C ASP A 15 -5.61 -2.29 -4.84
N HIS A 16 -4.70 -3.26 -4.97
CA HIS A 16 -3.29 -3.04 -5.33
C HIS A 16 -2.48 -2.34 -4.24
N GLU A 17 -2.79 -2.68 -2.99
CA GLU A 17 -1.96 -2.29 -1.85
C GLU A 17 -1.18 -3.51 -1.39
N TRP A 18 0.03 -3.29 -0.88
CA TRP A 18 0.82 -4.37 -0.32
C TRP A 18 0.93 -4.22 1.21
N ALA A 19 1.09 -5.35 1.87
CA ALA A 19 1.29 -5.41 3.31
C ALA A 19 2.47 -6.32 3.59
N GLN A 20 3.51 -5.78 4.23
CA GLN A 20 4.74 -6.50 4.49
C GLN A 20 5.02 -6.59 5.98
N PRO A 21 5.19 -7.80 6.52
CA PRO A 21 5.64 -7.95 7.90
C PRO A 21 7.00 -7.29 8.08
N HIS A 22 7.14 -6.46 9.11
CA HIS A 22 8.38 -5.73 9.36
C HIS A 22 8.55 -5.50 10.86
N ALA A 23 9.53 -6.18 11.46
CA ALA A 23 9.89 -6.02 12.88
C ALA A 23 8.68 -6.16 13.82
N GLY A 24 7.81 -7.12 13.56
CA GLY A 24 6.63 -7.36 14.37
C GLY A 24 5.41 -6.55 13.98
N ASN A 25 5.58 -5.54 13.15
CA ASN A 25 4.49 -4.72 12.62
C ASN A 25 4.26 -5.05 11.16
N VAL A 26 3.39 -4.29 10.51
CA VAL A 26 3.10 -4.46 9.08
C VAL A 26 3.21 -3.10 8.40
N ARG A 27 4.07 -3.01 7.39
CA ARG A 27 4.17 -1.83 6.53
C ARG A 27 3.22 -1.97 5.36
N VAL A 28 2.66 -0.86 4.92
CA VAL A 28 1.67 -0.81 3.86
C VAL A 28 2.07 0.23 2.82
N GLY A 29 1.86 -0.12 1.57
CA GLY A 29 2.08 0.80 0.45
C GLY A 29 1.26 0.35 -0.75
N ILE A 30 1.56 0.89 -1.93
CA ILE A 30 0.88 0.49 -3.16
C ILE A 30 1.85 -0.21 -4.10
N THR A 31 1.31 -1.05 -4.98
CA THR A 31 2.12 -1.88 -5.86
C THR A 31 2.56 -1.13 -7.11
N ALA A 32 3.54 -1.70 -7.82
CA ALA A 32 3.99 -1.14 -9.10
C ALA A 32 2.85 -1.06 -10.11
N PHE A 33 1.91 -2.01 -10.09
CA PHE A 33 0.73 -1.95 -10.95
C PHE A 33 -0.10 -0.71 -10.65
N ALA A 34 -0.34 -0.43 -9.37
CA ALA A 34 -1.09 0.78 -8.98
C ALA A 34 -0.38 2.04 -9.45
N VAL A 35 0.94 2.09 -9.29
CA VAL A 35 1.74 3.24 -9.73
C VAL A 35 1.61 3.45 -11.24
N ASP A 36 1.68 2.36 -12.01
CA ASP A 36 1.52 2.45 -13.48
C ASP A 36 0.14 2.98 -13.86
N GLN A 37 -0.90 2.57 -13.14
CA GLN A 37 -2.26 3.03 -13.41
C GLN A 37 -2.44 4.51 -13.06
N LEU A 38 -1.77 4.96 -12.00
CA LEU A 38 -1.89 6.34 -11.53
C LEU A 38 -1.04 7.31 -12.36
N GLY A 39 0.14 6.87 -12.81
CA GLY A 39 1.08 7.75 -13.48
C GLY A 39 1.91 8.53 -12.47
N ASP A 40 2.36 9.72 -12.83
CA ASP A 40 3.20 10.53 -11.96
C ASP A 40 2.44 11.00 -10.71
N ILE A 41 2.96 10.64 -9.57
CA ILE A 41 2.34 10.98 -8.28
C ILE A 41 2.71 12.41 -7.90
N THR A 42 1.71 13.22 -7.60
CA THR A 42 1.89 14.64 -7.28
C THR A 42 1.65 14.94 -5.79
N LEU A 43 0.87 14.09 -5.11
CA LEU A 43 0.56 14.31 -3.69
C LEU A 43 0.19 13.01 -3.02
N VAL A 44 0.70 12.80 -1.81
CA VAL A 44 0.27 11.72 -0.93
C VAL A 44 -0.24 12.36 0.35
N ASN A 45 -1.51 12.15 0.66
CA ASN A 45 -2.12 12.70 1.85
C ASN A 45 -2.48 11.55 2.80
N LEU A 46 -1.78 11.47 3.93
CA LEU A 46 -2.03 10.43 4.92
C LEU A 46 -2.84 11.06 6.06
N ASP A 47 -4.07 10.59 6.21
CA ASP A 47 -5.04 11.16 7.15
C ASP A 47 -4.95 10.58 8.56
N VAL A 48 -4.02 9.66 8.79
CA VAL A 48 -3.86 9.00 10.07
C VAL A 48 -2.51 9.34 10.68
N LYS A 49 -2.37 9.07 11.97
CA LYS A 49 -1.13 9.29 12.71
C LYS A 49 -0.93 8.17 13.71
N ALA A 50 0.27 8.10 14.28
CA ALA A 50 0.58 7.08 15.29
C ALA A 50 -0.46 7.13 16.42
N GLY A 51 -0.98 5.97 16.76
CA GLY A 51 -2.00 5.82 17.78
C GLY A 51 -3.42 5.69 17.26
N ASP A 52 -3.67 6.08 16.01
CA ASP A 52 -5.00 5.95 15.42
C ASP A 52 -5.33 4.47 15.17
N GLU A 53 -6.60 4.14 15.27
CA GLU A 53 -7.05 2.79 14.97
C GLU A 53 -7.60 2.72 13.56
N LEU A 54 -7.26 1.62 12.86
CA LEU A 54 -7.75 1.36 11.52
C LEU A 54 -8.51 0.05 11.50
N THR A 55 -9.57 0.01 10.70
CA THR A 55 -10.33 -1.21 10.41
C THR A 55 -10.08 -1.55 8.95
N VAL A 56 -9.95 -2.84 8.65
CA VAL A 56 -9.74 -3.31 7.28
C VAL A 56 -10.78 -2.70 6.34
N GLY A 57 -10.32 -2.20 5.21
CA GLY A 57 -11.18 -1.57 4.22
C GLY A 57 -11.44 -0.08 4.43
N LYS A 58 -11.02 0.48 5.57
CA LYS A 58 -11.20 1.90 5.83
C LYS A 58 -10.09 2.70 5.15
N ALA A 59 -10.44 3.85 4.59
CA ALA A 59 -9.46 4.72 3.95
C ALA A 59 -8.52 5.32 5.00
N PHE A 60 -7.20 5.27 4.73
CA PHE A 60 -6.22 5.91 5.61
C PHE A 60 -5.59 7.14 4.96
N GLY A 61 -5.96 7.43 3.73
CA GLY A 61 -5.44 8.59 3.03
C GLY A 61 -5.86 8.61 1.58
N THR A 62 -5.27 9.53 0.83
CA THR A 62 -5.51 9.65 -0.60
C THR A 62 -4.19 9.84 -1.32
N ILE A 63 -4.17 9.50 -2.60
CA ILE A 63 -3.02 9.71 -3.45
C ILE A 63 -3.49 10.40 -4.73
N GLU A 64 -2.78 11.48 -5.08
CA GLU A 64 -3.09 12.27 -6.27
C GLU A 64 -2.01 12.08 -7.31
N SER A 65 -2.43 11.95 -8.56
CA SER A 65 -1.51 11.87 -9.68
C SER A 65 -1.93 12.88 -10.73
N VAL A 66 -1.15 12.96 -11.80
CA VAL A 66 -1.48 13.83 -12.93
C VAL A 66 -2.79 13.44 -13.61
N LYS A 67 -3.27 12.21 -13.38
CA LYS A 67 -4.48 11.67 -14.02
C LYS A 67 -5.70 11.67 -13.12
N THR A 68 -5.53 11.41 -11.82
CA THR A 68 -6.65 11.05 -10.95
C THR A 68 -6.32 11.20 -9.48
N LEU A 69 -7.37 11.05 -8.67
CA LEU A 69 -7.29 11.01 -7.20
C LEU A 69 -7.88 9.68 -6.76
N SER A 70 -7.18 8.97 -5.90
CA SER A 70 -7.63 7.66 -5.39
C SER A 70 -7.54 7.59 -3.88
N ASP A 71 -8.44 6.82 -3.27
CA ASP A 71 -8.37 6.53 -1.85
C ASP A 71 -7.37 5.39 -1.59
N LEU A 72 -6.80 5.40 -0.40
CA LEU A 72 -5.89 4.35 0.07
C LEU A 72 -6.59 3.63 1.21
N PHE A 73 -6.74 2.30 1.09
CA PHE A 73 -7.52 1.51 2.05
C PHE A 73 -6.63 0.62 2.91
N ALA A 74 -6.99 0.48 4.17
CA ALA A 74 -6.25 -0.36 5.09
C ALA A 74 -6.43 -1.84 4.72
N PRO A 75 -5.32 -2.58 4.50
CA PRO A 75 -5.43 -4.00 4.15
C PRO A 75 -5.71 -4.88 5.34
N ILE A 76 -5.40 -4.41 6.55
CA ILE A 76 -5.66 -5.14 7.80
C ILE A 76 -6.09 -4.14 8.86
N SER A 77 -6.68 -4.66 9.93
CA SER A 77 -7.05 -3.85 11.10
C SER A 77 -5.90 -3.77 12.09
N GLY A 78 -5.81 -2.67 12.80
CA GLY A 78 -4.81 -2.51 13.84
C GLY A 78 -4.62 -1.05 14.20
N LYS A 79 -3.59 -0.79 14.99
CA LYS A 79 -3.25 0.55 15.43
C LYS A 79 -2.09 1.07 14.59
N VAL A 80 -2.19 2.31 14.13
CA VAL A 80 -1.12 2.93 13.34
C VAL A 80 0.09 3.13 14.25
N ALA A 81 1.23 2.54 13.89
CA ALA A 81 2.49 2.74 14.59
C ALA A 81 3.21 3.98 14.09
N GLY A 82 2.99 4.34 12.84
CA GLY A 82 3.59 5.53 12.26
C GLY A 82 3.24 5.69 10.80
N VAL A 83 3.58 6.86 10.26
CA VAL A 83 3.42 7.17 8.85
C VAL A 83 4.78 7.60 8.31
N ASN A 84 4.97 7.45 7.00
CA ASN A 84 6.23 7.84 6.37
C ASN A 84 6.22 9.35 6.11
N PRO A 85 7.00 10.13 6.86
CA PRO A 85 6.95 11.59 6.72
C PRO A 85 7.54 12.10 5.41
N GLU A 86 8.35 11.30 4.74
CA GLU A 86 8.98 11.73 3.50
C GLU A 86 8.01 11.89 2.35
N LEU A 87 6.89 11.16 2.36
CA LEU A 87 5.95 11.22 1.26
C LEU A 87 5.22 12.54 1.14
N GLU A 88 5.08 13.30 2.24
CA GLU A 88 4.52 14.65 2.18
C GLU A 88 5.38 15.59 1.36
N HIS A 89 6.71 15.43 1.48
CA HIS A 89 7.67 16.31 0.83
C HIS A 89 8.15 15.77 -0.49
N LYS A 90 8.13 14.45 -0.65
CA LYS A 90 8.66 13.77 -1.84
C LYS A 90 7.69 12.71 -2.33
N PRO A 91 6.51 13.10 -2.83
CA PRO A 91 5.55 12.12 -3.31
C PRO A 91 6.09 11.30 -4.50
N GLU A 92 7.05 11.83 -5.22
CA GLU A 92 7.69 11.12 -6.33
C GLU A 92 8.42 9.84 -5.90
N LEU A 93 8.68 9.66 -4.60
CA LEU A 93 9.25 8.41 -4.10
C LEU A 93 8.37 7.21 -4.44
N VAL A 94 7.05 7.44 -4.53
CA VAL A 94 6.12 6.38 -4.89
C VAL A 94 6.41 5.87 -6.31
N ASN A 95 6.75 6.76 -7.22
CA ASN A 95 7.15 6.37 -8.57
C ASN A 95 8.52 5.70 -8.60
N ASP A 96 9.44 6.17 -7.75
CA ASP A 96 10.82 5.71 -7.75
C ASP A 96 10.99 4.36 -7.05
N ASP A 97 10.30 4.14 -5.94
CA ASP A 97 10.52 2.94 -5.11
C ASP A 97 9.29 2.64 -4.26
N CYS A 98 8.22 2.19 -4.89
CA CYS A 98 6.94 1.97 -4.23
C CYS A 98 6.96 0.81 -3.23
N TYR A 99 7.93 -0.08 -3.32
CA TYR A 99 7.98 -1.27 -2.46
C TYR A 99 8.84 -1.10 -1.21
N ASP A 100 9.67 -0.08 -1.14
CA ASP A 100 10.60 0.07 -0.03
C ASP A 100 10.58 1.48 0.54
N LYS A 101 11.22 2.44 -0.11
CA LYS A 101 11.33 3.80 0.43
C LYS A 101 9.97 4.51 0.55
N ALA A 102 9.02 4.14 -0.28
CA ALA A 102 7.70 4.77 -0.30
C ALA A 102 6.64 3.99 0.46
N TRP A 103 7.05 3.28 1.52
CA TRP A 103 6.05 2.72 2.43
C TRP A 103 5.22 3.87 2.99
N MET A 104 3.92 3.64 3.19
CA MET A 104 3.02 4.71 3.58
C MET A 104 2.71 4.74 5.06
N ILE A 105 2.25 3.62 5.61
CA ILE A 105 1.95 3.52 7.04
C ILE A 105 2.50 2.21 7.57
N GLU A 106 2.66 2.17 8.90
CA GLU A 106 3.04 0.96 9.61
C GLU A 106 1.96 0.70 10.64
N ILE A 107 1.48 -0.54 10.70
CA ILE A 107 0.35 -0.95 11.54
C ILE A 107 0.81 -2.01 12.53
N VAL A 108 0.37 -1.88 13.80
CA VAL A 108 0.46 -2.97 14.77
C VAL A 108 -0.82 -3.79 14.58
N PRO A 109 -0.73 -4.98 13.99
CA PRO A 109 -1.94 -5.72 13.64
C PRO A 109 -2.73 -6.14 14.87
N SER A 110 -4.05 -5.98 14.83
CA SER A 110 -4.92 -6.42 15.92
C SER A 110 -5.20 -7.93 15.82
N ASP A 111 -5.12 -8.47 14.61
CA ASP A 111 -5.33 -9.89 14.34
C ASP A 111 -4.42 -10.30 13.18
N ALA A 112 -3.37 -11.06 13.52
CA ALA A 112 -2.39 -11.48 12.50
C ALA A 112 -2.99 -12.36 11.41
N THR A 113 -4.14 -13.01 11.68
CA THR A 113 -4.78 -13.85 10.67
C THR A 113 -5.33 -13.05 9.50
N GLU A 114 -5.61 -11.77 9.69
CA GLU A 114 -6.06 -10.92 8.58
C GLU A 114 -4.99 -10.80 7.51
N LEU A 115 -3.72 -10.75 7.91
CA LEU A 115 -2.62 -10.71 6.95
C LEU A 115 -2.57 -11.97 6.11
N GLU A 116 -2.80 -13.12 6.73
CA GLU A 116 -2.81 -14.40 6.03
C GLU A 116 -3.97 -14.55 5.06
N GLY A 117 -5.04 -13.80 5.29
CA GLY A 117 -6.20 -13.80 4.41
C GLY A 117 -6.03 -12.95 3.16
N LEU A 118 -4.96 -12.16 3.10
CA LEU A 118 -4.67 -11.35 1.91
C LEU A 118 -4.10 -12.24 0.79
N LEU A 119 -4.07 -11.70 -0.43
CA LEU A 119 -3.54 -12.41 -1.58
C LEU A 119 -2.03 -12.62 -1.42
N ASP A 120 -1.56 -13.84 -1.65
CA ASP A 120 -0.13 -14.06 -1.72
C ASP A 120 0.39 -13.58 -3.08
N HIS A 121 1.72 -13.61 -3.26
CA HIS A 121 2.32 -13.07 -4.48
C HIS A 121 1.85 -13.81 -5.74
N ALA A 122 1.66 -15.11 -5.66
CA ALA A 122 1.24 -15.90 -6.82
C ALA A 122 -0.21 -15.57 -7.21
N THR A 123 -1.09 -15.47 -6.23
CA THR A 123 -2.50 -15.14 -6.46
C THR A 123 -2.65 -13.72 -7.00
N TYR A 124 -1.87 -12.80 -6.44
CA TYR A 124 -1.89 -11.41 -6.94
C TYR A 124 -1.37 -11.33 -8.38
N ALA A 125 -0.31 -12.08 -8.70
CA ALA A 125 0.21 -12.11 -10.07
C ALA A 125 -0.84 -12.61 -11.06
N GLU A 126 -1.64 -13.61 -10.65
CA GLU A 126 -2.75 -14.10 -11.49
C GLU A 126 -3.82 -13.01 -11.66
N LEU A 127 -4.11 -12.27 -10.60
CA LEU A 127 -5.06 -11.16 -10.67
C LEU A 127 -4.60 -10.13 -11.70
N LEU A 128 -3.32 -9.81 -11.72
CA LEU A 128 -2.77 -8.83 -12.65
C LEU A 128 -2.93 -9.24 -14.12
N LYS A 129 -2.92 -10.54 -14.40
CA LYS A 129 -3.11 -11.01 -15.76
C LYS A 129 -4.50 -10.66 -16.30
N THR A 130 -5.50 -10.67 -15.44
CA THR A 130 -6.87 -10.32 -15.84
C THR A 130 -7.11 -8.82 -15.79
N ALA A 131 -6.26 -8.07 -15.08
CA ALA A 131 -6.40 -6.63 -14.93
C ALA A 131 -5.78 -5.84 -16.07
N HIS A 132 -5.09 -6.51 -16.98
CA HIS A 132 -4.37 -5.89 -18.10
C HIS A 132 -5.25 -5.66 -19.33
N HIS A 133 -6.47 -5.29 -19.16
CA HIS A 133 -7.34 -5.07 -20.32
C HIS A 133 -7.53 -3.61 -20.62
#